data_4f3fd7c27f47020d0d60c637269f8d3b
#
_entry.id   4f3fd7c27f47020d0d60c637269f8d3b
#
_cell.length_a   1.000
_cell.length_b   1.000
_cell.length_c   1.000
_cell.angle_alpha   90.00
_cell.angle_beta   90.00
_cell.angle_gamma   90.00
#
_symmetry.space_group_name_H-M   'P 1'
#
loop_
_entity.id
_entity.type
_entity.pdbx_description
1 polymer ?
#
loop_
_entity_poly.entity_id
_entity_poly.type
_entity_poly.pdbx_seq_one_letter_code
_entity_poly.pdbx_strand_id
1 'polypeptide(L)'
;MIIVDEVYDQFLDRYINGVAGLKAGDPFDAATTLAPLSSQGAADEVKQKIREAVAHGAKAIEVGPKVPNQGAFVQPTILMEVGEDNPARYWEFFGPVSMLFRAKDEDDAVRIANDSPFGLGGSVFTRDTQRGAAVAARISTGMVFVNHPTMVKADLPFGGIRRSGYGRELLGLGIKEFVNHKLIDVVDIDAPF
;
A
#
# COMPACT_ATOMS: atom_id res chain seq x y z
N MET A 1 -4.71 5.54 1.25
CA MET A 1 -6.00 5.22 0.62
C MET A 1 -6.48 6.44 -0.15
N ILE A 2 -7.03 6.24 -1.35
CA ILE A 2 -7.52 7.31 -2.22
C ILE A 2 -9.03 7.10 -2.37
N ILE A 3 -9.81 8.09 -2.01
CA ILE A 3 -11.27 7.99 -1.94
C ILE A 3 -11.87 9.12 -2.77
N VAL A 4 -12.75 8.79 -3.71
CA VAL A 4 -13.45 9.80 -4.49
C VAL A 4 -14.35 10.67 -3.60
N ASP A 5 -14.46 11.95 -3.92
CA ASP A 5 -15.10 12.97 -3.10
C ASP A 5 -16.52 12.59 -2.67
N GLU A 6 -17.30 12.04 -3.60
CA GLU A 6 -18.70 11.65 -3.38
C GLU A 6 -18.91 10.72 -2.16
N VAL A 7 -17.93 9.85 -1.86
CA VAL A 7 -18.04 8.86 -0.77
C VAL A 7 -17.02 9.09 0.35
N TYR A 8 -16.22 10.16 0.28
CA TYR A 8 -15.09 10.36 1.19
C TYR A 8 -15.50 10.46 2.65
N ASP A 9 -16.48 11.29 2.97
CA ASP A 9 -16.88 11.54 4.36
C ASP A 9 -17.53 10.28 4.96
N GLN A 10 -18.38 9.59 4.18
CA GLN A 10 -18.96 8.33 4.60
C GLN A 10 -17.89 7.23 4.79
N PHE A 11 -16.86 7.20 3.95
CA PHE A 11 -15.75 6.29 4.10
C PHE A 11 -14.95 6.58 5.37
N LEU A 12 -14.61 7.87 5.62
CA LEU A 12 -13.86 8.30 6.79
C LEU A 12 -14.57 7.89 8.09
N ASP A 13 -15.87 8.14 8.20
CA ASP A 13 -16.66 7.77 9.37
C ASP A 13 -16.65 6.26 9.60
N ARG A 14 -16.85 5.47 8.56
CA ARG A 14 -16.81 4.00 8.66
C ARG A 14 -15.41 3.49 9.01
N TYR A 15 -14.38 4.10 8.46
CA TYR A 15 -13.00 3.74 8.73
C TYR A 15 -12.63 4.00 10.18
N ILE A 16 -12.95 5.18 10.72
CA ILE A 16 -12.75 5.52 12.13
C ILE A 16 -13.46 4.51 13.04
N ASN A 17 -14.72 4.19 12.75
CA ASN A 17 -15.50 3.22 13.52
C ASN A 17 -14.90 1.80 13.43
N GLY A 18 -14.37 1.40 12.27
CA GLY A 18 -13.67 0.13 12.11
C GLY A 18 -12.41 0.04 12.95
N VAL A 19 -11.62 1.11 12.97
CA VAL A 19 -10.38 1.19 13.78
C VAL A 19 -10.70 1.24 15.27
N ALA A 20 -11.83 1.82 15.68
CA ALA A 20 -12.27 1.86 17.07
C ALA A 20 -12.51 0.46 17.67
N GLY A 21 -12.80 -0.53 16.84
CA GLY A 21 -12.97 -1.92 17.26
C GLY A 21 -11.68 -2.70 17.54
N LEU A 22 -10.51 -2.13 17.26
CA LEU A 22 -9.22 -2.78 17.54
C LEU A 22 -8.99 -2.93 19.05
N LYS A 23 -8.18 -3.94 19.43
CA LYS A 23 -7.78 -4.21 20.82
C LYS A 23 -6.26 -4.20 20.89
N ALA A 24 -5.71 -3.16 21.54
CA ALA A 24 -4.28 -3.07 21.77
C ALA A 24 -3.87 -3.97 22.94
N GLY A 25 -2.81 -4.76 22.78
CA GLY A 25 -2.37 -5.69 23.82
C GLY A 25 -1.18 -6.56 23.47
N ASP A 26 -0.97 -7.57 24.29
CA ASP A 26 0.06 -8.59 24.13
C ASP A 26 -0.18 -9.38 22.83
N PRO A 27 0.81 -9.54 21.94
CA PRO A 27 0.68 -10.34 20.72
C PRO A 27 0.42 -11.84 20.98
N PHE A 28 0.68 -12.35 22.18
CA PHE A 28 0.36 -13.72 22.58
C PHE A 28 -1.09 -13.90 23.07
N ASP A 29 -1.82 -12.82 23.32
CA ASP A 29 -3.25 -12.86 23.60
C ASP A 29 -4.05 -12.93 22.30
N ALA A 30 -4.82 -14.00 22.11
CA ALA A 30 -5.67 -14.20 20.93
C ALA A 30 -6.74 -13.10 20.73
N ALA A 31 -7.05 -12.32 21.76
CA ALA A 31 -7.96 -11.18 21.68
C ALA A 31 -7.29 -9.91 21.14
N THR A 32 -5.97 -9.86 21.07
CA THR A 32 -5.21 -8.70 20.57
C THR A 32 -5.33 -8.61 19.05
N THR A 33 -5.75 -7.43 18.56
CA THR A 33 -5.83 -7.13 17.12
C THR A 33 -4.94 -5.92 16.74
N LEU A 34 -4.31 -5.29 17.73
CA LEU A 34 -3.32 -4.23 17.55
C LEU A 34 -2.12 -4.53 18.47
N ALA A 35 -1.11 -5.17 17.91
CA ALA A 35 0.14 -5.49 18.60
C ALA A 35 1.12 -4.29 18.58
N PRO A 36 2.16 -4.29 19.44
CA PRO A 36 3.26 -3.33 19.33
C PRO A 36 4.07 -3.56 18.03
N LEU A 37 4.83 -2.56 17.62
CA LEU A 37 5.80 -2.68 16.55
C LEU A 37 6.99 -3.57 17.00
N SER A 38 7.85 -3.92 16.04
CA SER A 38 8.99 -4.83 16.25
C SER A 38 10.01 -4.33 17.26
N SER A 39 10.12 -3.01 17.46
CA SER A 39 11.07 -2.41 18.40
C SER A 39 10.62 -1.00 18.82
N GLN A 40 11.20 -0.51 19.93
CA GLN A 40 11.01 0.88 20.37
C GLN A 40 11.51 1.86 19.29
N GLY A 41 12.65 1.58 18.65
CA GLY A 41 13.17 2.42 17.56
C GLY A 41 12.21 2.53 16.38
N ALA A 42 11.55 1.42 15.98
CA ALA A 42 10.54 1.44 14.93
C ALA A 42 9.32 2.30 15.34
N ALA A 43 8.87 2.19 16.60
CA ALA A 43 7.77 3.01 17.10
C ALA A 43 8.13 4.51 17.14
N ASP A 44 9.35 4.84 17.57
CA ASP A 44 9.83 6.22 17.65
C ASP A 44 9.98 6.84 16.24
N GLU A 45 10.47 6.06 15.26
CA GLU A 45 10.54 6.48 13.86
C GLU A 45 9.15 6.80 13.29
N VAL A 46 8.16 5.92 13.50
CA VAL A 46 6.79 6.17 13.04
C VAL A 46 6.20 7.43 13.69
N LYS A 47 6.37 7.58 15.01
CA LYS A 47 5.93 8.78 15.73
C LYS A 47 6.62 10.06 15.22
N GLN A 48 7.91 9.97 14.87
CA GLN A 48 8.64 11.08 14.28
C GLN A 48 8.10 11.44 12.90
N LYS A 49 7.89 10.46 12.02
CA LYS A 49 7.29 10.66 10.70
C LYS A 49 5.91 11.32 10.77
N ILE A 50 5.06 10.92 11.74
CA ILE A 50 3.76 11.58 11.98
C ILE A 50 3.95 13.05 12.32
N ARG A 51 4.85 13.37 13.26
CA ARG A 51 5.14 14.77 13.64
C ARG A 51 5.64 15.59 12.46
N GLU A 52 6.53 15.03 11.65
CA GLU A 52 7.07 15.71 10.47
C GLU A 52 5.99 15.93 9.41
N ALA A 53 5.11 14.95 9.15
CA ALA A 53 3.98 15.12 8.27
C ALA A 53 3.08 16.28 8.70
N VAL A 54 2.78 16.39 10.00
CA VAL A 54 1.99 17.49 10.58
C VAL A 54 2.73 18.83 10.46
N ALA A 55 4.03 18.85 10.73
CA ALA A 55 4.85 20.07 10.59
C ALA A 55 4.87 20.60 9.14
N HIS A 56 4.64 19.74 8.15
CA HIS A 56 4.50 20.10 6.74
C HIS A 56 3.04 20.24 6.28
N GLY A 57 2.10 20.42 7.23
CA GLY A 57 0.73 20.82 6.95
C GLY A 57 -0.30 19.68 6.87
N ALA A 58 0.08 18.44 7.10
CA ALA A 58 -0.89 17.35 7.20
C ALA A 58 -1.73 17.49 8.47
N LYS A 59 -2.99 17.07 8.42
CA LYS A 59 -3.84 16.88 9.60
C LYS A 59 -3.75 15.44 10.09
N ALA A 60 -3.47 15.27 11.38
CA ALA A 60 -3.45 13.96 12.03
C ALA A 60 -4.66 13.81 12.95
N ILE A 61 -5.35 12.67 12.84
CA ILE A 61 -6.39 12.24 13.77
C ILE A 61 -5.95 10.93 14.41
N GLU A 62 -5.81 10.94 15.74
CA GLU A 62 -5.64 9.71 16.50
C GLU A 62 -7.00 8.99 16.59
N VAL A 63 -7.00 7.71 16.30
CA VAL A 63 -8.20 6.88 16.24
C VAL A 63 -7.98 5.55 16.97
N GLY A 64 -9.07 4.80 17.16
CA GLY A 64 -9.02 3.49 17.79
C GLY A 64 -8.83 3.54 19.32
N PRO A 65 -8.53 2.39 19.93
CA PRO A 65 -8.32 2.29 21.38
C PRO A 65 -7.06 3.04 21.80
N LYS A 66 -7.07 3.57 23.02
CA LYS A 66 -5.86 4.11 23.60
C LYS A 66 -4.83 2.99 23.79
N VAL A 67 -3.67 3.15 23.20
CA VAL A 67 -2.59 2.16 23.31
C VAL A 67 -1.84 2.27 24.63
N PRO A 68 -1.20 1.17 25.10
CA PRO A 68 -0.34 1.20 26.28
C PRO A 68 0.81 2.22 26.16
N ASN A 69 1.15 2.84 27.28
CA ASN A 69 2.29 3.77 27.35
C ASN A 69 3.65 3.06 27.38
N GLN A 70 3.66 1.75 27.64
CA GLN A 70 4.86 0.93 27.70
C GLN A 70 4.96 0.05 26.45
N GLY A 71 6.19 -0.22 25.99
CA GLY A 71 6.45 -1.00 24.80
C GLY A 71 6.38 -0.18 23.50
N ALA A 72 6.57 -0.86 22.40
CA ALA A 72 6.68 -0.26 21.07
C ALA A 72 5.31 0.04 20.41
N PHE A 73 4.35 0.53 21.20
CA PHE A 73 3.04 0.88 20.66
C PHE A 73 3.04 2.24 19.97
N VAL A 74 2.27 2.31 18.91
CA VAL A 74 1.94 3.55 18.19
C VAL A 74 0.43 3.69 18.16
N GLN A 75 -0.09 4.87 18.52
CA GLN A 75 -1.51 5.18 18.41
C GLN A 75 -1.92 5.15 16.95
N PRO A 76 -2.95 4.39 16.55
CA PRO A 76 -3.46 4.42 15.18
C PRO A 76 -3.80 5.86 14.78
N THR A 77 -3.25 6.27 13.65
CA THR A 77 -3.33 7.66 13.20
C THR A 77 -3.74 7.72 11.73
N ILE A 78 -4.69 8.60 11.43
CA ILE A 78 -5.07 8.95 10.06
C ILE A 78 -4.41 10.29 9.73
N LEU A 79 -3.64 10.32 8.64
CA LEU A 79 -3.10 11.55 8.06
C LEU A 79 -3.99 11.95 6.88
N MET A 80 -4.43 13.19 6.89
CA MET A 80 -5.23 13.82 5.84
C MET A 80 -4.59 15.12 5.39
N GLU A 81 -5.04 15.66 4.28
CA GLU A 81 -4.52 16.91 3.72
C GLU A 81 -2.98 16.87 3.53
N VAL A 82 -2.47 15.71 3.15
CA VAL A 82 -1.05 15.53 2.81
C VAL A 82 -0.83 16.15 1.44
N GLY A 83 -0.34 17.39 1.42
CA GLY A 83 -0.11 18.18 0.20
C GLY A 83 1.00 17.60 -0.70
N GLU A 84 1.13 18.14 -1.91
CA GLU A 84 2.15 17.70 -2.87
C GLU A 84 3.58 17.96 -2.39
N ASP A 85 3.78 19.05 -1.64
CA ASP A 85 5.08 19.40 -1.04
C ASP A 85 5.36 18.71 0.29
N ASN A 86 4.42 17.92 0.81
CA ASN A 86 4.61 17.19 2.06
C ASN A 86 5.42 15.91 1.80
N PRO A 87 6.62 15.75 2.37
CA PRO A 87 7.47 14.59 2.12
C PRO A 87 6.82 13.26 2.54
N ALA A 88 5.89 13.30 3.52
CA ALA A 88 5.16 12.12 3.98
C ALA A 88 4.35 11.44 2.87
N ARG A 89 3.99 12.18 1.81
CA ARG A 89 3.28 11.65 0.64
C ARG A 89 3.96 10.42 0.03
N TYR A 90 5.28 10.36 0.13
CA TYR A 90 6.11 9.32 -0.49
C TYR A 90 6.77 8.39 0.53
N TRP A 91 6.36 8.46 1.81
CA TRP A 91 6.91 7.61 2.85
C TRP A 91 6.10 6.32 3.05
N GLU A 92 6.80 5.29 3.48
CA GLU A 92 6.21 4.10 4.09
C GLU A 92 6.35 4.21 5.61
N PHE A 93 5.24 4.06 6.32
CA PHE A 93 5.23 4.22 7.77
C PHE A 93 5.58 2.94 8.52
N PHE A 94 5.31 1.77 7.95
CA PHE A 94 5.47 0.47 8.61
C PHE A 94 4.86 0.43 10.02
N GLY A 95 3.67 1.00 10.18
CA GLY A 95 2.96 1.11 11.44
C GLY A 95 1.48 1.43 11.22
N PRO A 96 0.70 1.61 12.30
CA PRO A 96 -0.74 1.85 12.22
C PRO A 96 -1.06 3.29 11.79
N VAL A 97 -0.53 3.68 10.66
CA VAL A 97 -0.74 5.00 10.06
C VAL A 97 -1.39 4.84 8.69
N SER A 98 -2.45 5.57 8.46
CA SER A 98 -3.16 5.59 7.18
C SER A 98 -3.17 6.99 6.60
N MET A 99 -2.72 7.16 5.37
CA MET A 99 -2.93 8.41 4.62
C MET A 99 -4.21 8.31 3.81
N LEU A 100 -5.11 9.29 3.95
CA LEU A 100 -6.33 9.43 3.18
C LEU A 100 -6.23 10.62 2.24
N PHE A 101 -6.34 10.33 0.96
CA PHE A 101 -6.39 11.33 -0.11
C PHE A 101 -7.80 11.45 -0.64
N ARG A 102 -8.31 12.67 -0.75
CA ARG A 102 -9.60 12.97 -1.38
C ARG A 102 -9.34 13.22 -2.87
N ALA A 103 -9.93 12.42 -3.73
CA ALA A 103 -9.87 12.59 -5.18
C ALA A 103 -11.18 13.20 -5.68
N LYS A 104 -11.11 14.22 -6.53
CA LYS A 104 -12.31 14.87 -7.07
C LYS A 104 -13.17 13.94 -7.94
N ASP A 105 -12.51 13.01 -8.63
CA ASP A 105 -13.12 12.06 -9.56
C ASP A 105 -12.20 10.83 -9.75
N GLU A 106 -12.59 9.91 -10.65
CA GLU A 106 -11.82 8.71 -10.99
C GLU A 106 -10.47 9.01 -11.61
N ASP A 107 -10.40 10.00 -12.50
CA ASP A 107 -9.16 10.38 -13.19
C ASP A 107 -8.14 10.95 -12.19
N ASP A 108 -8.61 11.76 -11.27
CA ASP A 108 -7.79 12.30 -10.19
C ASP A 108 -7.33 11.19 -9.23
N ALA A 109 -8.19 10.22 -8.93
CA ALA A 109 -7.82 9.06 -8.11
C ALA A 109 -6.70 8.23 -8.77
N VAL A 110 -6.77 8.00 -10.07
CA VAL A 110 -5.72 7.31 -10.83
C VAL A 110 -4.44 8.15 -10.88
N ARG A 111 -4.55 9.48 -11.05
CA ARG A 111 -3.40 10.38 -11.02
C ARG A 111 -2.68 10.29 -9.67
N ILE A 112 -3.41 10.38 -8.56
CA ILE A 112 -2.86 10.29 -7.21
C ILE A 112 -2.24 8.90 -6.97
N ALA A 113 -2.88 7.81 -7.43
CA ALA A 113 -2.36 6.45 -7.28
C ALA A 113 -1.04 6.25 -8.01
N ASN A 114 -0.88 6.89 -9.17
CA ASN A 114 0.32 6.80 -9.99
C ASN A 114 1.44 7.76 -9.56
N ASP A 115 1.14 8.73 -8.71
CA ASP A 115 2.10 9.66 -8.11
C ASP A 115 2.76 9.00 -6.88
N SER A 116 3.59 7.98 -7.15
CA SER A 116 4.31 7.24 -6.11
C SER A 116 5.63 6.71 -6.66
N PRO A 117 6.72 6.71 -5.86
CA PRO A 117 7.96 6.05 -6.22
C PRO A 117 7.88 4.53 -6.14
N PHE A 118 6.84 3.99 -5.52
CA PHE A 118 6.56 2.57 -5.37
C PHE A 118 5.56 2.07 -6.40
N GLY A 119 5.52 0.77 -6.61
CA GLY A 119 4.60 0.15 -7.57
C GLY A 119 4.49 -1.36 -7.36
N LEU A 120 4.35 -1.83 -6.12
CA LEU A 120 4.16 -3.25 -5.83
C LEU A 120 2.76 -3.69 -6.22
N GLY A 121 1.77 -3.12 -5.59
CA GLY A 121 0.39 -3.50 -5.82
C GLY A 121 -0.60 -2.40 -5.50
N GLY A 122 -1.83 -2.60 -5.91
CA GLY A 122 -2.95 -1.72 -5.64
C GLY A 122 -4.26 -2.49 -5.55
N SER A 123 -5.30 -1.79 -5.10
CA SER A 123 -6.65 -2.34 -5.03
C SER A 123 -7.66 -1.28 -5.46
N VAL A 124 -8.67 -1.72 -6.19
CA VAL A 124 -9.81 -0.90 -6.60
C VAL A 124 -11.08 -1.50 -6.01
N PHE A 125 -11.86 -0.71 -5.29
CA PHE A 125 -13.13 -1.14 -4.71
C PHE A 125 -14.29 -0.43 -5.39
N THR A 126 -15.17 -1.19 -6.03
CA THR A 126 -16.34 -0.67 -6.73
C THR A 126 -17.41 -1.76 -6.88
N ARG A 127 -18.67 -1.36 -7.00
CA ARG A 127 -19.76 -2.30 -7.33
C ARG A 127 -19.73 -2.74 -8.80
N ASP A 128 -19.26 -1.85 -9.67
CA ASP A 128 -19.10 -2.14 -11.10
C ASP A 128 -17.70 -2.75 -11.35
N THR A 129 -17.65 -4.06 -11.48
CA THR A 129 -16.39 -4.80 -11.67
C THR A 129 -15.76 -4.54 -13.05
N GLN A 130 -16.54 -4.21 -14.07
CA GLN A 130 -15.99 -3.86 -15.39
C GLN A 130 -15.29 -2.50 -15.32
N ARG A 131 -15.92 -1.50 -14.70
CA ARG A 131 -15.30 -0.22 -14.40
C ARG A 131 -14.06 -0.42 -13.52
N GLY A 132 -14.16 -1.28 -12.49
CA GLY A 132 -13.04 -1.62 -11.62
C GLY A 132 -11.82 -2.16 -12.38
N ALA A 133 -12.04 -3.05 -13.35
CA ALA A 133 -10.99 -3.59 -14.20
C ALA A 133 -10.38 -2.51 -15.12
N ALA A 134 -11.21 -1.63 -15.67
CA ALA A 134 -10.75 -0.51 -16.50
C ALA A 134 -9.87 0.48 -15.69
N VAL A 135 -10.27 0.80 -14.46
CA VAL A 135 -9.46 1.63 -13.54
C VAL A 135 -8.17 0.91 -13.17
N ALA A 136 -8.24 -0.38 -12.83
CA ALA A 136 -7.08 -1.19 -12.47
C ALA A 136 -6.01 -1.19 -13.57
N ALA A 137 -6.41 -1.27 -14.84
CA ALA A 137 -5.51 -1.22 -15.99
C ALA A 137 -4.74 0.11 -16.13
N ARG A 138 -5.24 1.19 -15.49
CA ARG A 138 -4.62 2.51 -15.50
C ARG A 138 -3.67 2.74 -14.32
N ILE A 139 -3.69 1.87 -13.31
CA ILE A 139 -2.82 1.97 -12.14
C ILE A 139 -1.47 1.32 -12.46
N SER A 140 -0.41 2.11 -12.35
CA SER A 140 0.96 1.74 -12.70
C SER A 140 1.65 1.01 -11.53
N THR A 141 1.28 -0.27 -11.36
CA THR A 141 1.87 -1.18 -10.36
C THR A 141 2.06 -2.57 -10.96
N GLY A 142 2.74 -3.46 -10.24
CA GLY A 142 2.93 -4.84 -10.68
C GLY A 142 1.68 -5.70 -10.56
N MET A 143 0.79 -5.36 -9.65
CA MET A 143 -0.45 -6.09 -9.37
C MET A 143 -1.57 -5.12 -9.04
N VAL A 144 -2.78 -5.39 -9.49
CA VAL A 144 -3.99 -4.69 -9.04
C VAL A 144 -5.12 -5.68 -8.81
N PHE A 145 -5.78 -5.56 -7.68
CA PHE A 145 -6.92 -6.38 -7.30
C PHE A 145 -8.21 -5.56 -7.33
N VAL A 146 -9.29 -6.14 -7.83
CA VAL A 146 -10.60 -5.51 -7.79
C VAL A 146 -11.44 -6.15 -6.69
N ASN A 147 -11.96 -5.31 -5.77
CA ASN A 147 -12.74 -5.71 -4.60
C ASN A 147 -12.04 -6.67 -3.64
N HIS A 148 -10.71 -6.62 -3.64
CA HIS A 148 -9.87 -7.43 -2.78
C HIS A 148 -8.63 -6.63 -2.37
N PRO A 149 -8.14 -6.76 -1.12
CA PRO A 149 -6.85 -6.17 -0.77
C PRO A 149 -5.71 -6.84 -1.55
N THR A 150 -4.62 -6.10 -1.76
CA THR A 150 -3.39 -6.65 -2.33
C THR A 150 -2.89 -7.80 -1.47
N MET A 151 -2.60 -8.94 -2.11
CA MET A 151 -2.16 -10.14 -1.41
C MET A 151 -1.20 -10.99 -2.24
N VAL A 152 -0.55 -11.93 -1.56
CA VAL A 152 0.26 -12.98 -2.19
C VAL A 152 -0.58 -14.26 -2.32
N LYS A 153 -0.63 -14.83 -3.52
CA LYS A 153 -1.25 -16.15 -3.79
C LYS A 153 -0.27 -16.99 -4.60
N ALA A 154 -0.12 -18.25 -4.22
CA ALA A 154 0.83 -19.16 -4.86
C ALA A 154 0.57 -19.38 -6.37
N ASP A 155 -0.66 -19.18 -6.81
CA ASP A 155 -1.16 -19.37 -8.17
C ASP A 155 -1.26 -18.06 -8.98
N LEU A 156 -0.74 -16.94 -8.45
CA LEU A 156 -0.72 -15.66 -9.14
C LEU A 156 0.70 -15.07 -9.16
N PRO A 157 1.08 -14.35 -10.24
CA PRO A 157 2.35 -13.66 -10.29
C PRO A 157 2.44 -12.60 -9.18
N PHE A 158 3.57 -12.56 -8.49
CA PHE A 158 3.86 -11.54 -7.48
C PHE A 158 5.08 -10.72 -7.88
N GLY A 159 5.01 -9.41 -7.75
CA GLY A 159 6.12 -8.51 -7.97
C GLY A 159 5.68 -7.11 -8.36
N GLY A 160 6.63 -6.20 -8.33
CA GLY A 160 6.41 -4.76 -8.50
C GLY A 160 7.14 -4.15 -9.67
N ILE A 161 7.11 -2.84 -9.68
CA ILE A 161 7.87 -1.96 -10.57
C ILE A 161 8.45 -0.81 -9.75
N ARG A 162 9.29 0.05 -10.34
CA ARG A 162 9.88 1.22 -9.70
C ARG A 162 10.72 0.79 -8.48
N ARG A 163 10.63 1.50 -7.35
CA ARG A 163 11.35 1.17 -6.10
C ARG A 163 10.89 -0.12 -5.42
N SER A 164 9.73 -0.66 -5.81
CA SER A 164 9.27 -1.96 -5.30
C SER A 164 10.01 -3.15 -5.92
N GLY A 165 10.92 -2.92 -6.86
CA GLY A 165 11.78 -3.93 -7.45
C GLY A 165 11.32 -4.37 -8.83
N TYR A 166 12.06 -5.32 -9.39
CA TYR A 166 11.87 -5.88 -10.72
C TYR A 166 11.62 -7.39 -10.63
N GLY A 167 11.23 -7.97 -11.77
CA GLY A 167 10.95 -9.40 -11.86
C GLY A 167 9.56 -9.78 -11.35
N ARG A 168 9.29 -11.07 -11.40
CA ARG A 168 8.04 -11.67 -10.91
C ARG A 168 8.33 -12.99 -10.24
N GLU A 169 7.79 -13.15 -9.06
CA GLU A 169 7.82 -14.40 -8.31
C GLU A 169 6.57 -15.25 -8.60
N LEU A 170 6.61 -16.50 -8.16
CA LEU A 170 5.55 -17.48 -8.22
C LEU A 170 5.24 -17.97 -9.65
N LEU A 171 4.43 -19.01 -9.74
CA LEU A 171 4.15 -19.72 -10.98
C LEU A 171 5.44 -20.11 -11.76
N GLY A 172 5.33 -20.27 -13.06
CA GLY A 172 6.46 -20.49 -13.97
C GLY A 172 7.35 -19.26 -14.18
N LEU A 173 7.05 -18.11 -13.57
CA LEU A 173 7.86 -16.90 -13.66
C LEU A 173 9.02 -16.92 -12.67
N GLY A 174 8.76 -17.30 -11.43
CA GLY A 174 9.77 -17.24 -10.37
C GLY A 174 11.03 -18.05 -10.66
N ILE A 175 10.89 -19.28 -11.16
CA ILE A 175 12.06 -20.11 -11.50
C ILE A 175 12.92 -19.50 -12.61
N LYS A 176 12.31 -18.75 -13.52
CA LYS A 176 13.00 -18.12 -14.65
C LYS A 176 13.92 -16.97 -14.21
N GLU A 177 13.66 -16.35 -13.07
CA GLU A 177 14.51 -15.31 -12.50
C GLU A 177 15.87 -15.85 -12.01
N PHE A 178 15.99 -17.19 -11.83
CA PHE A 178 17.19 -17.85 -11.31
C PHE A 178 17.92 -18.69 -12.37
N VAL A 179 17.52 -18.60 -13.64
CA VAL A 179 18.15 -19.36 -14.74
C VAL A 179 18.70 -18.43 -15.82
N ASN A 180 19.73 -18.91 -16.51
CA ASN A 180 20.24 -18.20 -17.66
C ASN A 180 19.41 -18.57 -18.91
N HIS A 181 18.77 -17.59 -19.51
CA HIS A 181 18.10 -17.71 -20.80
C HIS A 181 19.15 -17.62 -21.91
N LYS A 182 19.53 -18.77 -22.49
CA LYS A 182 20.55 -18.85 -23.54
C LYS A 182 19.89 -19.10 -24.90
N LEU A 183 20.09 -18.22 -25.85
CA LEU A 183 19.80 -18.46 -27.26
C LEU A 183 20.93 -19.30 -27.86
N ILE A 184 20.59 -20.37 -28.58
CA ILE A 184 21.45 -21.10 -29.45
C ILE A 184 20.76 -21.11 -30.83
N ASP A 185 21.38 -20.42 -31.77
CA ASP A 185 20.97 -20.44 -33.16
C ASP A 185 21.96 -21.27 -33.96
N VAL A 186 21.46 -22.16 -34.77
CA VAL A 186 22.29 -23.06 -35.62
C VAL A 186 21.83 -22.91 -37.04
N VAL A 187 22.70 -22.38 -37.88
CA VAL A 187 22.50 -22.22 -39.30
C VAL A 187 23.50 -23.09 -40.06
N ASP A 188 23.18 -23.47 -41.28
CA ASP A 188 24.14 -24.11 -42.17
C ASP A 188 25.30 -23.15 -42.45
N ILE A 189 26.55 -23.70 -42.64
CA ILE A 189 27.73 -22.88 -42.91
C ILE A 189 27.60 -22.08 -44.23
N ASP A 190 26.80 -22.60 -45.16
CA ASP A 190 26.54 -21.99 -46.47
C ASP A 190 25.26 -21.18 -46.53
N ALA A 191 24.55 -21.00 -45.38
CA ALA A 191 23.36 -20.18 -45.31
C ALA A 191 23.67 -18.72 -45.60
N PRO A 192 22.86 -18.00 -46.37
CA PRO A 192 23.04 -16.58 -46.58
C PRO A 192 22.74 -15.81 -45.29
N PHE A 193 23.55 -14.80 -44.95
CA PHE A 193 23.33 -13.89 -43.83
C PHE A 193 22.24 -12.87 -44.13
#